data_7e290c2c19cae9e6e3728867ec2d545e
#
_entry.id   7e290c2c19cae9e6e3728867ec2d545e
#
_cell.length_a   1.000
_cell.length_b   1.000
_cell.length_c   1.000
_cell.angle_alpha   90.00
_cell.angle_beta   90.00
_cell.angle_gamma   90.00
#
_symmetry.space_group_name_H-M   'P 1'
#
loop_
_entity.id
_entity.type
_entity.pdbx_description
1 polymer ?
#
loop_
_entity_poly.entity_id
_entity_poly.type
_entity_poly.pdbx_seq_one_letter_code
_entity_poly.pdbx_strand_id
1 'polypeptide(L)'
;MKTTHKFAGLLLLASILGLCNCGPKLPELPVEDVKPYFADAAKTKAIDTAFYEVKDTKGVKLGTVLYSSPYSDNVKGFNGPTPLLIALDAEGRIKNVVLLENQETPKFAQHVVNGGLFESWNGLTVDEALNKEVDAVSGATYTSNGVKNSLITRLKVYQRQVK
;
A
#
# COMPACT_ATOMS: atom_id res chain seq x y z
N MET A 1 67.66 43.93 -20.02
CA MET A 1 66.20 44.11 -20.13
C MET A 1 65.53 42.76 -20.11
N LYS A 2 64.85 42.41 -19.01
CA LYS A 2 64.20 41.12 -18.80
C LYS A 2 62.71 41.31 -18.75
N THR A 3 61.99 40.78 -19.72
CA THR A 3 60.51 40.82 -19.80
C THR A 3 60.00 39.53 -19.19
N THR A 4 59.28 39.67 -18.08
CA THR A 4 58.60 38.59 -17.38
C THR A 4 57.13 38.48 -17.87
N HIS A 5 56.79 37.38 -18.53
CA HIS A 5 55.41 37.05 -18.86
C HIS A 5 54.71 36.40 -17.65
N LYS A 6 53.69 37.02 -17.13
CA LYS A 6 52.81 36.45 -16.12
C LYS A 6 51.73 35.59 -16.83
N PHE A 7 51.78 34.29 -16.59
CA PHE A 7 50.69 33.39 -16.94
C PHE A 7 49.55 33.55 -15.91
N ALA A 8 48.42 34.01 -16.38
CA ALA A 8 47.19 34.02 -15.59
C ALA A 8 46.52 32.68 -15.72
N GLY A 9 46.53 31.93 -14.63
CA GLY A 9 45.81 30.64 -14.55
C GLY A 9 44.30 30.89 -14.41
N LEU A 10 43.56 30.49 -15.42
CA LEU A 10 42.09 30.49 -15.41
C LEU A 10 41.59 29.31 -14.59
N LEU A 11 41.16 29.56 -13.36
CA LEU A 11 40.51 28.56 -12.50
C LEU A 11 39.10 28.36 -13.03
N LEU A 12 38.88 27.21 -13.69
CA LEU A 12 37.55 26.72 -14.07
C LEU A 12 36.85 26.24 -12.81
N LEU A 13 35.96 27.07 -12.25
CA LEU A 13 35.04 26.65 -11.18
C LEU A 13 33.98 25.75 -11.80
N ALA A 14 34.17 24.42 -11.73
CA ALA A 14 33.12 23.47 -12.04
C ALA A 14 32.06 23.54 -10.94
N SER A 15 30.99 24.30 -11.18
CA SER A 15 29.79 24.30 -10.35
C SER A 15 29.10 22.97 -10.53
N ILE A 16 29.29 22.08 -9.56
CA ILE A 16 28.48 20.86 -9.42
C ILE A 16 27.06 21.33 -9.03
N LEU A 17 26.18 21.50 -10.00
CA LEU A 17 24.75 21.58 -9.76
C LEU A 17 24.32 20.20 -9.25
N GLY A 18 24.30 20.04 -7.93
CA GLY A 18 23.60 18.97 -7.27
C GLY A 18 22.12 19.10 -7.62
N LEU A 19 21.64 18.27 -8.53
CA LEU A 19 20.21 18.07 -8.76
C LEU A 19 19.63 17.49 -7.47
N CYS A 20 19.18 18.40 -6.60
CA CYS A 20 18.36 18.05 -5.46
C CYS A 20 17.04 17.48 -6.03
N ASN A 21 16.94 16.15 -6.09
CA ASN A 21 15.71 15.47 -6.49
C ASN A 21 14.71 15.61 -5.34
N CYS A 22 14.13 16.81 -5.21
CA CYS A 22 13.22 17.18 -4.14
C CYS A 22 11.77 16.85 -4.53
N GLY A 23 11.54 15.57 -4.94
CA GLY A 23 10.19 15.04 -4.99
C GLY A 23 9.68 14.80 -3.57
N PRO A 24 8.35 14.83 -3.33
CA PRO A 24 7.81 14.48 -2.02
C PRO A 24 8.26 13.07 -1.64
N LYS A 25 8.93 12.95 -0.47
CA LYS A 25 9.37 11.65 0.03
C LYS A 25 8.13 10.82 0.36
N LEU A 26 7.96 9.70 -0.34
CA LEU A 26 6.88 8.76 -0.05
C LEU A 26 7.10 8.14 1.34
N PRO A 27 6.01 7.81 2.07
CA PRO A 27 6.12 7.18 3.38
C PRO A 27 6.81 5.82 3.26
N GLU A 28 7.67 5.51 4.22
CA GLU A 28 8.33 4.21 4.31
C GLU A 28 7.41 3.23 5.04
N LEU A 29 7.31 2.00 4.54
CA LEU A 29 6.64 0.90 5.21
C LEU A 29 7.71 -0.02 5.82
N PRO A 30 7.77 -0.17 7.16
CA PRO A 30 8.72 -1.06 7.79
C PRO A 30 8.55 -2.51 7.33
N VAL A 31 9.65 -3.21 7.10
CA VAL A 31 9.62 -4.62 6.67
C VAL A 31 8.93 -5.50 7.71
N GLU A 32 9.09 -5.18 8.98
CA GLU A 32 8.47 -5.93 10.08
C GLU A 32 6.94 -5.95 10.01
N ASP A 33 6.32 -4.87 9.49
CA ASP A 33 4.87 -4.76 9.36
C ASP A 33 4.29 -5.66 8.26
N VAL A 34 5.14 -6.09 7.31
CA VAL A 34 4.72 -6.95 6.19
C VAL A 34 5.14 -8.41 6.36
N LYS A 35 6.05 -8.72 7.28
CA LYS A 35 6.49 -10.09 7.58
C LYS A 35 5.37 -11.07 7.93
N PRO A 36 4.28 -10.68 8.62
CA PRO A 36 3.13 -11.57 8.84
C PRO A 36 2.51 -12.11 7.54
N TYR A 37 2.64 -11.36 6.45
CA TYR A 37 2.09 -11.72 5.15
C TYR A 37 3.15 -12.27 4.19
N PHE A 38 4.41 -11.87 4.35
CA PHE A 38 5.55 -12.22 3.49
C PHE A 38 6.76 -12.56 4.37
N ALA A 39 6.87 -13.81 4.78
CA ALA A 39 7.92 -14.26 5.72
C ALA A 39 9.35 -13.91 5.24
N ASP A 40 9.61 -14.01 3.93
CA ASP A 40 10.90 -13.72 3.30
C ASP A 40 11.09 -12.24 2.93
N ALA A 41 10.19 -11.35 3.40
CA ALA A 41 10.30 -9.92 3.12
C ALA A 41 11.60 -9.35 3.68
N ALA A 42 12.34 -8.64 2.84
CA ALA A 42 13.60 -7.98 3.19
C ALA A 42 13.62 -6.51 2.80
N LYS A 43 12.76 -6.10 1.86
CA LYS A 43 12.64 -4.71 1.40
C LYS A 43 11.21 -4.38 1.05
N THR A 44 10.82 -3.14 1.33
CA THR A 44 9.61 -2.53 0.82
C THR A 44 9.97 -1.37 -0.09
N LYS A 45 9.16 -1.10 -1.10
CA LYS A 45 9.31 0.04 -2.00
C LYS A 45 7.97 0.72 -2.16
N ALA A 46 7.86 1.95 -1.70
CA ALA A 46 6.68 2.76 -1.93
C ALA A 46 6.53 3.09 -3.43
N ILE A 47 5.36 2.85 -3.97
CA ILE A 47 4.95 3.24 -5.32
C ILE A 47 4.11 4.52 -5.23
N ASP A 48 3.23 4.59 -4.23
CA ASP A 48 2.56 5.81 -3.78
C ASP A 48 2.41 5.80 -2.25
N THR A 49 1.58 6.67 -1.71
CA THR A 49 1.36 6.82 -0.26
C THR A 49 0.67 5.61 0.40
N ALA A 50 0.06 4.73 -0.39
CA ALA A 50 -0.74 3.59 0.09
C ALA A 50 -0.54 2.31 -0.78
N PHE A 51 0.53 2.27 -1.57
CA PHE A 51 0.87 1.15 -2.44
C PHE A 51 2.37 0.85 -2.32
N TYR A 52 2.70 -0.38 -1.91
CA TYR A 52 4.07 -0.83 -1.68
C TYR A 52 4.33 -2.17 -2.35
N GLU A 53 5.48 -2.28 -3.03
CA GLU A 53 6.04 -3.57 -3.44
C GLU A 53 6.85 -4.17 -2.30
N VAL A 54 6.69 -5.47 -2.08
CA VAL A 54 7.47 -6.26 -1.12
C VAL A 54 8.43 -7.16 -1.88
N LYS A 55 9.71 -7.16 -1.48
CA LYS A 55 10.78 -7.91 -2.12
C LYS A 55 11.60 -8.70 -1.11
N ASP A 56 12.19 -9.79 -1.58
CA ASP A 56 13.14 -10.58 -0.82
C ASP A 56 14.55 -9.95 -0.79
N THR A 57 15.51 -10.64 -0.17
CA THR A 57 16.93 -10.23 -0.12
C THR A 57 17.60 -10.16 -1.48
N LYS A 58 17.13 -10.91 -2.47
CA LYS A 58 17.62 -10.94 -3.84
C LYS A 58 16.97 -9.89 -4.73
N GLY A 59 15.96 -9.17 -4.22
CA GLY A 59 15.19 -8.17 -4.96
C GLY A 59 14.03 -8.76 -5.78
N VAL A 60 13.73 -10.04 -5.61
CA VAL A 60 12.57 -10.68 -6.25
C VAL A 60 11.30 -10.17 -5.59
N LYS A 61 10.29 -9.83 -6.39
CA LYS A 61 8.99 -9.40 -5.90
C LYS A 61 8.25 -10.57 -5.25
N LEU A 62 7.91 -10.43 -3.98
CA LEU A 62 7.09 -11.37 -3.22
C LEU A 62 5.60 -11.04 -3.31
N GLY A 63 5.29 -9.77 -3.53
CA GLY A 63 3.93 -9.31 -3.61
C GLY A 63 3.77 -7.80 -3.44
N THR A 64 2.57 -7.40 -3.06
CA THR A 64 2.14 -6.01 -2.95
C THR A 64 1.34 -5.82 -1.68
N VAL A 65 1.53 -4.70 -1.00
CA VAL A 65 0.68 -4.24 0.10
C VAL A 65 -0.04 -2.97 -0.31
N LEU A 66 -1.34 -2.96 -0.14
CA LEU A 66 -2.21 -1.82 -0.40
C LEU A 66 -2.91 -1.41 0.89
N TYR A 67 -2.87 -0.12 1.22
CA TYR A 67 -3.74 0.46 2.23
C TYR A 67 -4.97 1.06 1.55
N SER A 68 -6.15 0.88 2.14
CA SER A 68 -7.37 1.45 1.58
C SER A 68 -7.48 2.96 1.84
N SER A 69 -6.96 3.45 2.96
CA SER A 69 -6.78 4.87 3.23
C SER A 69 -5.60 5.41 2.39
N PRO A 70 -5.67 6.63 1.83
CA PRO A 70 -6.78 7.60 1.95
C PRO A 70 -7.91 7.39 0.92
N TYR A 71 -7.84 6.41 0.05
CA TYR A 71 -8.74 6.26 -1.10
C TYR A 71 -10.18 5.88 -0.73
N SER A 72 -10.38 5.26 0.44
CA SER A 72 -11.69 4.82 0.92
C SER A 72 -12.14 5.48 2.23
N ASP A 73 -11.53 6.60 2.64
CA ASP A 73 -11.87 7.26 3.91
C ASP A 73 -13.28 7.86 3.93
N ASN A 74 -13.88 8.06 2.76
CA ASN A 74 -15.28 8.44 2.60
C ASN A 74 -16.27 7.27 2.70
N VAL A 75 -15.77 6.03 2.67
CA VAL A 75 -16.55 4.81 2.82
C VAL A 75 -16.67 4.49 4.31
N LYS A 76 -17.91 4.42 4.79
CA LYS A 76 -18.18 4.23 6.22
C LYS A 76 -18.86 2.89 6.49
N GLY A 77 -18.50 2.30 7.62
CA GLY A 77 -19.28 1.27 8.28
C GLY A 77 -20.42 1.88 9.09
N PHE A 78 -20.54 1.53 10.35
CA PHE A 78 -21.55 2.08 11.25
C PHE A 78 -21.08 3.41 11.88
N ASN A 79 -19.89 3.43 12.49
CA ASN A 79 -19.37 4.59 13.22
C ASN A 79 -18.36 5.43 12.41
N GLY A 80 -17.72 4.85 11.41
CA GLY A 80 -16.68 5.55 10.65
C GLY A 80 -16.07 4.75 9.52
N PRO A 81 -14.95 5.23 8.98
CA PRO A 81 -14.21 4.47 7.97
C PRO A 81 -13.75 3.10 8.48
N THR A 82 -13.70 2.14 7.57
CA THR A 82 -13.19 0.79 7.83
C THR A 82 -11.89 0.59 7.03
N PRO A 83 -10.76 1.15 7.49
CA PRO A 83 -9.50 1.09 6.76
C PRO A 83 -8.97 -0.34 6.72
N LEU A 84 -8.40 -0.71 5.56
CA LEU A 84 -7.91 -2.07 5.30
C LEU A 84 -6.44 -2.04 4.88
N LEU A 85 -5.75 -3.12 5.26
CA LEU A 85 -4.54 -3.58 4.58
C LEU A 85 -4.93 -4.76 3.69
N ILE A 86 -4.50 -4.73 2.43
CA ILE A 86 -4.73 -5.79 1.45
C ILE A 86 -3.36 -6.26 0.96
N ALA A 87 -3.01 -7.51 1.24
CA ALA A 87 -1.79 -8.14 0.74
C ALA A 87 -2.13 -8.95 -0.52
N LEU A 88 -1.42 -8.69 -1.61
CA LEU A 88 -1.48 -9.45 -2.86
C LEU A 88 -0.18 -10.24 -3.02
N ASP A 89 -0.24 -11.47 -3.52
CA ASP A 89 0.94 -12.26 -3.87
C ASP A 89 1.66 -11.72 -5.13
N ALA A 90 2.70 -12.41 -5.58
CA ALA A 90 3.49 -12.02 -6.75
C ALA A 90 2.66 -12.02 -8.04
N GLU A 91 1.65 -12.86 -8.13
CA GLU A 91 0.73 -13.03 -9.26
C GLU A 91 -0.46 -12.05 -9.19
N GLY A 92 -0.55 -11.24 -8.12
CA GLY A 92 -1.62 -10.25 -7.92
C GLY A 92 -2.92 -10.84 -7.37
N ARG A 93 -2.87 -12.03 -6.75
CA ARG A 93 -4.01 -12.61 -6.04
C ARG A 93 -4.05 -12.12 -4.60
N ILE A 94 -5.25 -11.95 -4.08
CA ILE A 94 -5.43 -11.56 -2.68
C ILE A 94 -4.94 -12.69 -1.78
N LYS A 95 -3.92 -12.39 -1.00
CA LYS A 95 -3.34 -13.30 0.00
C LYS A 95 -3.96 -13.11 1.37
N ASN A 96 -4.24 -11.85 1.71
CA ASN A 96 -4.83 -11.51 3.00
C ASN A 96 -5.52 -10.14 2.95
N VAL A 97 -6.58 -9.97 3.73
CA VAL A 97 -7.24 -8.69 3.99
C VAL A 97 -7.37 -8.52 5.50
N VAL A 98 -6.98 -7.36 6.01
CA VAL A 98 -6.98 -7.07 7.45
C VAL A 98 -7.69 -5.75 7.72
N LEU A 99 -8.60 -5.74 8.67
CA LEU A 99 -9.20 -4.52 9.20
C LEU A 99 -8.20 -3.85 10.15
N LEU A 100 -7.84 -2.61 9.84
CA LEU A 100 -6.92 -1.80 10.63
C LEU A 100 -7.66 -1.11 11.78
N GLU A 101 -6.93 -0.29 12.55
CA GLU A 101 -7.51 0.54 13.60
C GLU A 101 -8.66 1.37 13.04
N ASN A 102 -9.82 1.34 13.71
CA ASN A 102 -11.06 1.93 13.24
C ASN A 102 -11.92 2.40 14.42
N GLN A 103 -13.02 3.09 14.11
CA GLN A 103 -13.95 3.63 15.11
C GLN A 103 -15.22 2.79 15.27
N GLU A 104 -15.27 1.61 14.65
CA GLU A 104 -16.42 0.72 14.79
C GLU A 104 -16.58 0.24 16.23
N THR A 105 -17.80 -0.09 16.63
CA THR A 105 -18.03 -0.72 17.92
C THR A 105 -17.22 -2.03 18.00
N PRO A 106 -16.36 -2.23 18.99
CA PRO A 106 -15.43 -3.36 19.04
C PRO A 106 -16.08 -4.73 18.83
N LYS A 107 -17.30 -4.90 19.39
CA LYS A 107 -18.08 -6.14 19.21
C LYS A 107 -18.43 -6.39 17.74
N PHE A 108 -18.82 -5.37 16.98
CA PHE A 108 -19.19 -5.53 15.58
C PHE A 108 -17.96 -5.69 14.69
N ALA A 109 -16.88 -4.93 14.95
CA ALA A 109 -15.61 -5.13 14.26
C ALA A 109 -15.10 -6.56 14.44
N GLN A 110 -15.05 -7.07 15.69
CA GLN A 110 -14.64 -8.43 15.99
C GLN A 110 -15.55 -9.50 15.37
N HIS A 111 -16.85 -9.22 15.30
CA HIS A 111 -17.81 -10.11 14.67
C HIS A 111 -17.57 -10.24 13.16
N VAL A 112 -17.22 -9.15 12.49
CA VAL A 112 -16.82 -9.16 11.07
C VAL A 112 -15.51 -9.91 10.87
N VAL A 113 -14.52 -9.69 11.74
CA VAL A 113 -13.21 -10.39 11.68
C VAL A 113 -13.40 -11.90 11.83
N ASN A 114 -14.23 -12.35 12.76
CA ASN A 114 -14.45 -13.76 13.02
C ASN A 114 -15.47 -14.42 12.07
N GLY A 115 -16.21 -13.63 11.31
CA GLY A 115 -17.32 -14.11 10.48
C GLY A 115 -16.91 -14.64 9.10
N GLY A 116 -15.61 -14.78 8.81
CA GLY A 116 -15.11 -15.33 7.54
C GLY A 116 -15.22 -14.36 6.34
N LEU A 117 -15.56 -13.09 6.60
CA LEU A 117 -15.71 -12.09 5.52
C LEU A 117 -14.39 -11.90 4.76
N PHE A 118 -13.27 -11.78 5.47
CA PHE A 118 -11.96 -11.52 4.88
C PHE A 118 -11.44 -12.71 4.09
N GLU A 119 -11.63 -13.91 4.58
CA GLU A 119 -11.22 -15.16 3.95
C GLU A 119 -11.94 -15.40 2.63
N SER A 120 -13.12 -14.80 2.45
CA SER A 120 -13.91 -14.95 1.24
C SER A 120 -13.21 -14.45 -0.02
N TRP A 121 -12.22 -13.56 0.13
CA TRP A 121 -11.43 -12.99 -0.99
C TRP A 121 -10.09 -13.68 -1.20
N ASN A 122 -9.63 -14.53 -0.28
CA ASN A 122 -8.33 -15.18 -0.38
C ASN A 122 -8.21 -16.04 -1.65
N GLY A 123 -7.08 -15.91 -2.35
CA GLY A 123 -6.77 -16.60 -3.60
C GLY A 123 -7.41 -15.99 -4.85
N LEU A 124 -8.31 -15.03 -4.72
CA LEU A 124 -8.93 -14.35 -5.86
C LEU A 124 -7.99 -13.35 -6.52
N THR A 125 -8.05 -13.26 -7.83
CA THR A 125 -7.52 -12.12 -8.55
C THR A 125 -8.32 -10.86 -8.22
N VAL A 126 -7.74 -9.70 -8.53
CA VAL A 126 -8.43 -8.41 -8.33
C VAL A 126 -9.75 -8.37 -9.11
N ASP A 127 -9.77 -8.87 -10.35
CA ASP A 127 -10.99 -8.90 -11.18
C ASP A 127 -12.07 -9.82 -10.59
N GLU A 128 -11.68 -11.01 -10.12
CA GLU A 128 -12.60 -11.92 -9.45
C GLU A 128 -13.17 -11.32 -8.17
N ALA A 129 -12.32 -10.65 -7.35
CA ALA A 129 -12.77 -10.03 -6.12
C ALA A 129 -13.72 -8.84 -6.35
N LEU A 130 -13.51 -8.06 -7.41
CA LEU A 130 -14.38 -6.95 -7.79
C LEU A 130 -15.77 -7.40 -8.25
N ASN A 131 -15.88 -8.61 -8.81
CA ASN A 131 -17.13 -9.17 -9.33
C ASN A 131 -17.79 -10.17 -8.37
N LYS A 132 -17.11 -10.49 -7.26
CA LYS A 132 -17.65 -11.44 -6.27
C LYS A 132 -18.70 -10.79 -5.39
N GLU A 133 -19.87 -11.36 -5.35
CA GLU A 133 -20.84 -11.07 -4.30
C GLU A 133 -20.42 -11.77 -3.00
N VAL A 134 -20.36 -11.01 -1.93
CA VAL A 134 -20.02 -11.51 -0.60
C VAL A 134 -21.10 -11.00 0.36
N ASP A 135 -21.69 -11.94 1.11
CA ASP A 135 -22.71 -11.60 2.09
C ASP A 135 -22.12 -10.83 3.28
N ALA A 136 -22.93 -9.97 3.85
CA ALA A 136 -22.59 -9.31 5.09
C ALA A 136 -22.70 -10.30 6.26
N VAL A 137 -21.82 -10.16 7.25
CA VAL A 137 -21.89 -10.97 8.47
C VAL A 137 -23.14 -10.61 9.23
N SER A 138 -23.96 -11.60 9.56
CA SER A 138 -25.22 -11.42 10.28
C SER A 138 -24.97 -10.70 11.62
N GLY A 139 -25.77 -9.68 11.90
CA GLY A 139 -25.62 -8.87 13.11
C GLY A 139 -24.53 -7.78 13.04
N ALA A 140 -23.75 -7.69 11.94
CA ALA A 140 -22.75 -6.65 11.71
C ALA A 140 -22.83 -6.09 10.29
N THR A 141 -24.00 -5.96 9.74
CA THR A 141 -24.24 -5.62 8.32
C THR A 141 -23.61 -4.30 7.90
N TYR A 142 -23.73 -3.24 8.70
CA TYR A 142 -23.17 -1.93 8.35
C TYR A 142 -21.64 -1.97 8.29
N THR A 143 -20.98 -2.54 9.31
CA THR A 143 -19.53 -2.71 9.35
C THR A 143 -19.05 -3.59 8.20
N SER A 144 -19.73 -4.70 7.90
CA SER A 144 -19.43 -5.58 6.76
C SER A 144 -19.51 -4.84 5.42
N ASN A 145 -20.54 -4.04 5.22
CA ASN A 145 -20.69 -3.25 4.00
C ASN A 145 -19.61 -2.17 3.88
N GLY A 146 -19.23 -1.54 4.99
CA GLY A 146 -18.10 -0.61 5.03
C GLY A 146 -16.81 -1.31 4.55
N VAL A 147 -16.48 -2.47 5.12
CA VAL A 147 -15.31 -3.28 4.74
C VAL A 147 -15.35 -3.67 3.26
N LYS A 148 -16.48 -4.22 2.78
CA LYS A 148 -16.65 -4.60 1.37
C LYS A 148 -16.42 -3.43 0.42
N ASN A 149 -17.05 -2.30 0.71
CA ASN A 149 -16.95 -1.11 -0.14
C ASN A 149 -15.56 -0.48 -0.09
N SER A 150 -14.86 -0.50 1.06
CA SER A 150 -13.48 -0.06 1.20
C SER A 150 -12.53 -0.93 0.35
N LEU A 151 -12.69 -2.26 0.38
CA LEU A 151 -11.94 -3.19 -0.45
C LEU A 151 -12.17 -2.89 -1.94
N ILE A 152 -13.42 -2.86 -2.37
CA ILE A 152 -13.79 -2.63 -3.78
C ILE A 152 -13.22 -1.28 -4.27
N THR A 153 -13.35 -0.23 -3.45
CA THR A 153 -12.83 1.10 -3.79
C THR A 153 -11.31 1.05 -3.98
N ARG A 154 -10.59 0.43 -3.05
CA ARG A 154 -9.13 0.33 -3.15
C ARG A 154 -8.65 -0.52 -4.33
N LEU A 155 -9.29 -1.66 -4.58
CA LEU A 155 -8.94 -2.51 -5.71
C LEU A 155 -9.18 -1.83 -7.07
N LYS A 156 -10.26 -1.05 -7.21
CA LYS A 156 -10.50 -0.23 -8.41
C LYS A 156 -9.41 0.82 -8.63
N VAL A 157 -8.92 1.44 -7.56
CA VAL A 157 -7.79 2.37 -7.66
C VAL A 157 -6.53 1.63 -8.09
N TYR A 158 -6.22 0.50 -7.45
CA TYR A 158 -5.05 -0.32 -7.80
C TYR A 158 -5.06 -0.76 -9.27
N GLN A 159 -6.19 -1.24 -9.78
CA GLN A 159 -6.29 -1.60 -11.21
C GLN A 159 -5.91 -0.47 -12.16
N ARG A 160 -6.25 0.77 -11.81
CA ARG A 160 -5.90 1.96 -12.62
C ARG A 160 -4.43 2.35 -12.51
N GLN A 161 -3.78 1.99 -11.38
CA GLN A 161 -2.37 2.28 -11.13
C GLN A 161 -1.42 1.30 -11.83
N VAL A 162 -1.88 0.08 -12.13
CA VAL A 162 -1.04 -0.98 -12.73
C VAL A 162 -1.33 -1.24 -14.22
N LYS A 163 -2.31 -0.55 -14.78
CA LYS A 163 -2.56 -0.50 -16.23
C LYS A 163 -1.70 0.56 -16.90
#